data_cbbb6bd3ce052b270a2dca35dbbed2de
#
_entry.id   cbbb6bd3ce052b270a2dca35dbbed2de
#
_cell.length_a   1.000
_cell.length_b   1.000
_cell.length_c   1.000
_cell.angle_alpha   90.00
_cell.angle_beta   90.00
_cell.angle_gamma   90.00
#
_symmetry.space_group_name_H-M   'P 1'
#
loop_
_entity.id
_entity.type
_entity.pdbx_description
1 polymer ?
#
loop_
_entity_poly.entity_id
_entity_poly.type
_entity_poly.pdbx_seq_one_letter_code
_entity_poly.pdbx_strand_id
1 'polypeptide(L)'
;MPLDSTLERLRESIAGLDFRAPRWSLEGRVSAGVCVPLHEGPRGLEVIMIKRTGSMRQHAREVAFPGGRPEPGDLDLLDTALRETWEELGLKREDLEPLGALSPVPTATSTYLLHPFVVAVRAGAEAVPHPGEVDVLIRMPVPDFFGGRIGYRTVARWNSPIFDFDAGSMYGASAHILEELLLLYAAVSGLQMPPPALTDEIPWQ
;
A
#
# COMPACT_ATOMS: atom_id res chain seq x y z
N MET A 1 18.89 -2.61 14.27
CA MET A 1 19.55 -2.39 12.97
C MET A 1 19.29 -0.94 12.56
N PRO A 2 20.25 -0.21 11.96
CA PRO A 2 19.98 1.12 11.44
C PRO A 2 18.89 1.05 10.34
N LEU A 3 17.97 2.02 10.32
CA LEU A 3 16.85 2.07 9.37
C LEU A 3 17.32 2.16 7.91
N ASP A 4 18.38 2.91 7.62
CA ASP A 4 19.03 2.95 6.30
C ASP A 4 19.33 1.57 5.75
N SER A 5 19.80 0.64 6.60
CA SER A 5 20.10 -0.73 6.18
C SER A 5 18.84 -1.55 5.85
N THR A 6 17.70 -1.25 6.45
CA THR A 6 16.43 -1.95 6.18
C THR A 6 15.82 -1.48 4.87
N LEU A 7 15.83 -0.18 4.60
CA LEU A 7 15.36 0.38 3.33
C LEU A 7 16.21 -0.10 2.16
N GLU A 8 17.55 -0.13 2.32
CA GLU A 8 18.45 -0.63 1.26
C GLU A 8 18.21 -2.12 0.98
N ARG A 9 18.06 -2.95 2.01
CA ARG A 9 17.74 -4.37 1.83
C ARG A 9 16.37 -4.59 1.22
N LEU A 10 15.37 -3.73 1.53
CA LEU A 10 14.09 -3.74 0.85
C LEU A 10 14.23 -3.39 -0.62
N ARG A 11 15.01 -2.36 -0.94
CA ARG A 11 15.33 -1.96 -2.33
C ARG A 11 15.93 -3.13 -3.11
N GLU A 12 16.97 -3.78 -2.55
CA GLU A 12 17.59 -4.96 -3.17
C GLU A 12 16.60 -6.11 -3.37
N SER A 13 15.76 -6.36 -2.35
CA SER A 13 14.76 -7.41 -2.40
C SER A 13 13.68 -7.14 -3.45
N ILE A 14 13.20 -5.89 -3.57
CA ILE A 14 12.22 -5.48 -4.57
C ILE A 14 12.83 -5.55 -5.97
N ALA A 15 14.07 -5.10 -6.15
CA ALA A 15 14.76 -5.17 -7.45
C ALA A 15 14.97 -6.61 -7.94
N GLY A 16 15.03 -7.58 -7.03
CA GLY A 16 15.12 -9.01 -7.32
C GLY A 16 13.78 -9.72 -7.52
N LEU A 17 12.66 -8.99 -7.46
CA LEU A 17 11.34 -9.62 -7.63
C LEU A 17 11.12 -10.09 -9.07
N ASP A 18 10.78 -11.38 -9.19
CA ASP A 18 10.18 -11.91 -10.39
C ASP A 18 8.66 -11.73 -10.28
N PHE A 19 8.11 -10.78 -11.04
CA PHE A 19 6.69 -10.44 -10.95
C PHE A 19 5.81 -11.66 -11.18
N ARG A 20 5.04 -12.03 -10.18
CA ARG A 20 4.05 -13.09 -10.31
C ARG A 20 2.94 -12.63 -11.26
N ALA A 21 2.68 -13.40 -12.29
CA ALA A 21 1.53 -13.17 -13.14
C ALA A 21 0.25 -13.20 -12.29
N PRO A 22 -0.62 -12.18 -12.38
CA PRO A 22 -1.87 -12.17 -11.63
C PRO A 22 -2.70 -13.42 -11.94
N ARG A 23 -3.37 -13.96 -10.92
CA ARG A 23 -4.19 -15.18 -11.06
C ARG A 23 -5.46 -14.99 -11.89
N TRP A 24 -5.76 -13.76 -12.30
CA TRP A 24 -6.96 -13.38 -13.04
C TRP A 24 -6.60 -12.80 -14.40
N SER A 25 -7.56 -12.83 -15.33
CA SER A 25 -7.38 -12.19 -16.62
C SER A 25 -7.12 -10.69 -16.48
N LEU A 26 -6.12 -10.19 -17.21
CA LEU A 26 -5.75 -8.77 -17.27
C LEU A 26 -6.40 -8.06 -18.46
N GLU A 27 -7.09 -8.80 -19.31
CA GLU A 27 -7.69 -8.27 -20.54
C GLU A 27 -8.77 -7.23 -20.22
N GLY A 28 -8.72 -6.09 -20.91
CA GLY A 28 -9.67 -4.99 -20.71
C GLY A 28 -9.52 -4.18 -19.42
N ARG A 29 -8.45 -4.38 -18.65
CA ARG A 29 -8.20 -3.60 -17.41
C ARG A 29 -7.49 -2.29 -17.70
N VAL A 30 -7.84 -1.29 -16.90
CA VAL A 30 -7.21 0.04 -16.92
C VAL A 30 -6.11 0.06 -15.86
N SER A 31 -4.88 0.40 -16.27
CA SER A 31 -3.77 0.54 -15.33
C SER A 31 -3.95 1.76 -14.44
N ALA A 32 -3.55 1.63 -13.17
CA ALA A 32 -3.51 2.71 -12.20
C ALA A 32 -2.18 2.65 -11.43
N GLY A 33 -1.57 3.81 -11.17
CA GLY A 33 -0.37 3.93 -10.35
C GLY A 33 -0.72 4.06 -8.88
N VAL A 34 -0.08 3.28 -8.01
CA VAL A 34 -0.28 3.30 -6.55
C VAL A 34 1.05 3.51 -5.85
N CYS A 35 1.12 4.45 -4.93
CA CYS A 35 2.29 4.72 -4.11
C CYS A 35 2.17 3.98 -2.77
N VAL A 36 3.23 3.30 -2.36
CA VAL A 36 3.37 2.66 -1.05
C VAL A 36 4.45 3.40 -0.28
N PRO A 37 4.10 4.53 0.40
CA PRO A 37 5.07 5.38 1.04
C PRO A 37 5.56 4.76 2.35
N LEU A 38 6.89 4.71 2.51
CA LEU A 38 7.58 4.28 3.72
C LEU A 38 8.29 5.48 4.34
N HIS A 39 8.06 5.71 5.61
CA HIS A 39 8.62 6.82 6.37
C HIS A 39 9.38 6.32 7.59
N GLU A 40 10.48 6.97 7.96
CA GLU A 40 11.18 6.71 9.22
C GLU A 40 10.45 7.41 10.38
N GLY A 41 9.78 6.61 11.18
CA GLY A 41 9.07 7.08 12.37
C GLY A 41 9.81 6.78 13.67
N PRO A 42 9.32 7.29 14.81
CA PRO A 42 9.96 7.12 16.12
C PRO A 42 9.98 5.67 16.61
N ARG A 43 9.14 4.79 16.05
CA ARG A 43 9.08 3.35 16.38
C ARG A 43 9.62 2.45 15.27
N GLY A 44 10.39 3.01 14.35
CA GLY A 44 10.94 2.30 13.19
C GLY A 44 10.25 2.69 11.89
N LEU A 45 10.41 1.86 10.87
CA LEU A 45 9.80 2.08 9.57
C LEU A 45 8.27 2.06 9.68
N GLU A 46 7.62 3.10 9.16
CA GLU A 46 6.17 3.24 9.08
C GLU A 46 5.70 3.15 7.63
N VAL A 47 4.58 2.49 7.42
CA VAL A 47 3.85 2.55 6.16
C VAL A 47 2.75 3.61 6.26
N ILE A 48 2.63 4.46 5.25
CA ILE A 48 1.61 5.51 5.17
C ILE A 48 0.46 5.02 4.30
N MET A 49 -0.75 5.13 4.83
CA MET A 49 -2.00 4.76 4.16
C MET A 49 -3.03 5.87 4.37
N ILE A 50 -4.09 5.85 3.61
CA ILE A 50 -5.20 6.79 3.71
C ILE A 50 -6.52 6.05 3.95
N LYS A 51 -7.43 6.70 4.68
CA LYS A 51 -8.84 6.38 4.61
C LYS A 51 -9.51 7.41 3.72
N ARG A 52 -10.14 6.95 2.66
CA ARG A 52 -10.81 7.81 1.68
C ARG A 52 -12.09 8.42 2.25
N THR A 53 -12.41 9.66 1.83
CA THR A 53 -13.62 10.34 2.30
C THR A 53 -14.89 9.60 1.85
N GLY A 54 -15.96 9.74 2.64
CA GLY A 54 -17.27 9.16 2.31
C GLY A 54 -17.99 9.83 1.12
N SER A 55 -17.49 10.97 0.64
CA SER A 55 -18.05 11.72 -0.50
C SER A 55 -17.60 11.19 -1.86
N MET A 56 -16.61 10.29 -1.91
CA MET A 56 -16.11 9.73 -3.15
C MET A 56 -17.12 8.77 -3.78
N ARG A 57 -17.25 8.81 -5.12
CA ARG A 57 -18.20 7.97 -5.87
C ARG A 57 -17.86 6.48 -5.84
N GLN A 58 -16.59 6.14 -5.64
CA GLN A 58 -16.10 4.76 -5.59
C GLN A 58 -15.10 4.62 -4.44
N HIS A 59 -15.07 3.45 -3.80
CA HIS A 59 -14.14 3.13 -2.71
C HIS A 59 -14.21 4.09 -1.50
N ALA A 60 -15.42 4.65 -1.25
CA ALA A 60 -15.66 5.53 -0.13
C ALA A 60 -15.41 4.80 1.21
N ARG A 61 -14.70 5.48 2.13
CA ARG A 61 -14.36 4.99 3.48
C ARG A 61 -13.42 3.77 3.52
N GLU A 62 -12.87 3.35 2.38
CA GLU A 62 -11.88 2.27 2.35
C GLU A 62 -10.51 2.77 2.84
N VAL A 63 -9.78 1.88 3.51
CA VAL A 63 -8.36 2.09 3.81
C VAL A 63 -7.57 1.61 2.60
N ALA A 64 -6.73 2.48 2.05
CA ALA A 64 -6.01 2.24 0.81
C ALA A 64 -4.63 2.92 0.83
N PHE A 65 -3.86 2.67 -0.20
CA PHE A 65 -2.68 3.46 -0.54
C PHE A 65 -3.09 4.62 -1.46
N PRO A 66 -2.36 5.76 -1.42
CA PRO A 66 -2.56 6.85 -2.38
C PRO A 66 -2.31 6.36 -3.80
N GLY A 67 -3.14 6.85 -4.74
CA GLY A 67 -3.01 6.43 -6.13
C GLY A 67 -4.26 6.64 -6.96
N GLY A 68 -4.07 6.58 -8.28
CA GLY A 68 -5.15 6.81 -9.22
C GLY A 68 -4.80 6.45 -10.66
N ARG A 69 -5.57 7.02 -11.59
CA ARG A 69 -5.43 6.78 -13.02
C ARG A 69 -4.41 7.73 -13.64
N PRO A 70 -3.72 7.29 -14.70
CA PRO A 70 -2.89 8.20 -15.49
C PRO A 70 -3.69 9.39 -16.03
N GLU A 71 -3.08 10.56 -15.98
CA GLU A 71 -3.58 11.79 -16.59
C GLU A 71 -2.68 12.25 -17.74
N PRO A 72 -3.22 13.08 -18.66
CA PRO A 72 -2.39 13.69 -19.69
C PRO A 72 -1.28 14.54 -19.04
N GLY A 73 -0.04 14.12 -19.21
CA GLY A 73 1.13 14.76 -18.58
C GLY A 73 1.94 13.83 -17.71
N ASP A 74 1.34 12.73 -17.22
CA ASP A 74 2.08 11.69 -16.52
C ASP A 74 3.02 10.97 -17.52
N LEU A 75 4.28 10.82 -17.15
CA LEU A 75 5.30 10.17 -17.99
C LEU A 75 5.13 8.65 -18.01
N ASP A 76 4.74 8.09 -16.87
CA ASP A 76 4.50 6.66 -16.65
C ASP A 76 3.61 6.45 -15.39
N LEU A 77 3.40 5.19 -15.00
CA LEU A 77 2.59 4.85 -13.82
C LEU A 77 3.25 5.21 -12.49
N LEU A 78 4.58 5.31 -12.43
CA LEU A 78 5.27 5.84 -11.25
C LEU A 78 5.00 7.34 -11.11
N ASP A 79 5.04 8.07 -12.21
CA ASP A 79 4.71 9.51 -12.22
C ASP A 79 3.27 9.76 -11.77
N THR A 80 2.32 8.93 -12.26
CA THR A 80 0.93 8.91 -11.77
C THR A 80 0.87 8.71 -10.26
N ALA A 81 1.54 7.68 -9.73
CA ALA A 81 1.53 7.37 -8.29
C ALA A 81 2.09 8.53 -7.45
N LEU A 82 3.17 9.19 -7.92
CA LEU A 82 3.78 10.31 -7.22
C LEU A 82 2.89 11.57 -7.28
N ARG A 83 2.24 11.86 -8.42
CA ARG A 83 1.28 12.95 -8.56
C ARG A 83 0.11 12.79 -7.60
N GLU A 84 -0.52 11.61 -7.59
CA GLU A 84 -1.64 11.29 -6.69
C GLU A 84 -1.23 11.40 -5.21
N THR A 85 0.00 10.98 -4.88
CA THR A 85 0.54 11.12 -3.52
C THR A 85 0.69 12.60 -3.13
N TRP A 86 1.07 13.45 -4.05
CA TRP A 86 1.10 14.90 -3.81
C TRP A 86 -0.31 15.49 -3.65
N GLU A 87 -1.26 15.10 -4.48
CA GLU A 87 -2.65 15.58 -4.44
C GLU A 87 -3.36 15.14 -3.16
N GLU A 88 -3.23 13.87 -2.76
CA GLU A 88 -3.89 13.31 -1.59
C GLU A 88 -3.17 13.63 -0.26
N LEU A 89 -1.82 13.69 -0.27
CA LEU A 89 -1.00 13.80 0.94
C LEU A 89 -0.07 15.01 1.01
N GLY A 90 -0.01 15.87 -0.02
CA GLY A 90 0.87 17.02 -0.07
C GLY A 90 2.37 16.69 -0.11
N LEU A 91 2.75 15.41 -0.21
CA LEU A 91 4.14 14.98 -0.31
C LEU A 91 4.67 15.29 -1.72
N LYS A 92 5.69 16.14 -1.79
CA LYS A 92 6.25 16.58 -3.06
C LYS A 92 7.13 15.50 -3.67
N ARG A 93 7.26 15.52 -5.01
CA ARG A 93 8.09 14.58 -5.76
C ARG A 93 9.56 14.55 -5.27
N GLU A 94 10.12 15.71 -4.92
CA GLU A 94 11.48 15.82 -4.38
C GLU A 94 11.68 15.17 -3.01
N ASP A 95 10.58 14.92 -2.28
CA ASP A 95 10.59 14.25 -0.98
C ASP A 95 10.36 12.74 -1.06
N LEU A 96 10.19 12.22 -2.27
CA LEU A 96 9.83 10.84 -2.55
C LEU A 96 10.93 10.15 -3.36
N GLU A 97 11.56 9.14 -2.79
CA GLU A 97 12.60 8.33 -3.44
C GLU A 97 12.04 6.94 -3.80
N PRO A 98 11.84 6.62 -5.09
CA PRO A 98 11.38 5.30 -5.49
C PRO A 98 12.39 4.20 -5.14
N LEU A 99 11.93 3.15 -4.46
CA LEU A 99 12.72 1.97 -4.12
C LEU A 99 12.53 0.85 -5.15
N GLY A 100 11.36 0.79 -5.79
CA GLY A 100 11.01 -0.19 -6.81
C GLY A 100 9.51 -0.47 -6.86
N ALA A 101 9.10 -1.46 -7.66
CA ALA A 101 7.71 -1.84 -7.85
C ALA A 101 7.41 -3.20 -7.19
N LEU A 102 6.17 -3.37 -6.72
CA LEU A 102 5.62 -4.67 -6.30
C LEU A 102 4.81 -5.29 -7.44
N SER A 103 4.31 -6.50 -7.21
CA SER A 103 3.50 -7.22 -8.20
C SER A 103 2.21 -6.45 -8.53
N PRO A 104 1.84 -6.33 -9.81
CA PRO A 104 0.56 -5.72 -10.18
C PRO A 104 -0.61 -6.52 -9.63
N VAL A 105 -1.61 -5.83 -9.06
CA VAL A 105 -2.78 -6.45 -8.43
C VAL A 105 -4.06 -6.00 -9.10
N PRO A 106 -4.87 -6.91 -9.66
CA PRO A 106 -6.17 -6.56 -10.20
C PRO A 106 -7.20 -6.33 -9.09
N THR A 107 -8.07 -5.35 -9.27
CA THR A 107 -9.21 -5.14 -8.38
C THR A 107 -10.31 -6.18 -8.65
N ALA A 108 -11.03 -6.61 -7.60
CA ALA A 108 -12.11 -7.60 -7.74
C ALA A 108 -13.44 -6.98 -8.20
N THR A 109 -13.73 -5.75 -7.78
CA THR A 109 -15.02 -5.07 -7.98
C THR A 109 -15.00 -4.00 -9.07
N SER A 110 -13.84 -3.75 -9.66
CA SER A 110 -13.65 -2.76 -10.74
C SER A 110 -12.72 -3.30 -11.82
N THR A 111 -12.53 -2.55 -12.90
CA THR A 111 -11.71 -2.94 -14.05
C THR A 111 -10.25 -2.47 -13.95
N TYR A 112 -9.76 -2.18 -12.73
CA TYR A 112 -8.39 -1.68 -12.58
C TYR A 112 -7.36 -2.79 -12.41
N LEU A 113 -6.15 -2.51 -12.89
CA LEU A 113 -4.91 -3.19 -12.53
C LEU A 113 -4.02 -2.18 -11.82
N LEU A 114 -3.79 -2.40 -10.53
CA LEU A 114 -2.97 -1.52 -9.71
C LEU A 114 -1.49 -1.89 -9.88
N HIS A 115 -0.66 -0.89 -10.13
CA HIS A 115 0.79 -1.01 -10.21
C HIS A 115 1.41 -0.31 -9.00
N PRO A 116 1.80 -1.06 -7.96
CA PRO A 116 2.29 -0.46 -6.71
C PRO A 116 3.79 -0.17 -6.80
N PHE A 117 4.17 1.03 -6.35
CA PHE A 117 5.54 1.50 -6.24
C PHE A 117 5.88 1.79 -4.78
N VAL A 118 6.88 1.13 -4.25
CA VAL A 118 7.40 1.40 -2.91
C VAL A 118 8.30 2.62 -2.98
N VAL A 119 8.05 3.57 -2.10
CA VAL A 119 8.70 4.88 -2.12
C VAL A 119 9.16 5.25 -0.71
N ALA A 120 10.42 5.62 -0.54
CA ALA A 120 10.89 6.18 0.72
C ALA A 120 10.55 7.67 0.80
N VAL A 121 9.96 8.08 1.91
CA VAL A 121 9.67 9.49 2.22
C VAL A 121 10.88 10.08 2.94
N ARG A 122 11.40 11.20 2.41
CA ARG A 122 12.56 11.90 2.97
C ARG A 122 12.30 12.32 4.43
N ALA A 123 13.32 12.21 5.27
CA ALA A 123 13.26 12.68 6.65
C ALA A 123 12.90 14.17 6.71
N GLY A 124 11.91 14.50 7.55
CA GLY A 124 11.41 15.87 7.72
C GLY A 124 10.30 16.27 6.73
N ALA A 125 9.99 15.46 5.71
CA ALA A 125 8.82 15.67 4.89
C ALA A 125 7.55 15.28 5.67
N GLU A 126 6.54 16.14 5.65
CA GLU A 126 5.29 15.93 6.36
C GLU A 126 4.13 15.68 5.39
N ALA A 127 3.43 14.58 5.61
CA ALA A 127 2.19 14.32 4.89
C ALA A 127 1.07 15.20 5.47
N VAL A 128 0.45 15.99 4.60
CA VAL A 128 -0.70 16.85 4.92
C VAL A 128 -1.88 16.38 4.06
N PRO A 129 -2.82 15.62 4.63
CA PRO A 129 -3.91 15.03 3.87
C PRO A 129 -4.84 16.11 3.29
N HIS A 130 -5.22 15.94 2.02
CA HIS A 130 -6.20 16.81 1.37
C HIS A 130 -7.61 16.49 1.89
N PRO A 131 -8.31 17.44 2.53
CA PRO A 131 -9.55 17.15 3.25
C PRO A 131 -10.73 16.77 2.35
N GLY A 132 -10.64 17.04 1.04
CA GLY A 132 -11.66 16.63 0.05
C GLY A 132 -11.59 15.16 -0.32
N GLU A 133 -10.44 14.49 -0.11
CA GLU A 133 -10.17 13.13 -0.60
C GLU A 133 -9.78 12.16 0.53
N VAL A 134 -9.11 12.67 1.55
CA VAL A 134 -8.58 11.88 2.67
C VAL A 134 -9.29 12.27 3.96
N ASP A 135 -9.97 11.30 4.56
CA ASP A 135 -10.64 11.42 5.87
C ASP A 135 -9.63 11.23 7.03
N VAL A 136 -8.79 10.19 6.92
CA VAL A 136 -7.78 9.86 7.94
C VAL A 136 -6.46 9.52 7.28
N LEU A 137 -5.38 10.15 7.76
CA LEU A 137 -4.02 9.73 7.48
C LEU A 137 -3.62 8.65 8.49
N ILE A 138 -3.21 7.47 7.99
CA ILE A 138 -2.80 6.34 8.81
C ILE A 138 -1.28 6.19 8.67
N ARG A 139 -0.54 6.32 9.77
CA ARG A 139 0.88 5.99 9.86
C ARG A 139 1.03 4.77 10.75
N MET A 140 1.42 3.66 10.18
CA MET A 140 1.50 2.39 10.92
C MET A 140 2.93 1.88 10.95
N PRO A 141 3.53 1.75 12.12
CA PRO A 141 4.83 1.11 12.25
C PRO A 141 4.79 -0.32 11.72
N VAL A 142 5.65 -0.62 10.77
CA VAL A 142 5.70 -1.95 10.14
C VAL A 142 5.90 -3.07 11.18
N PRO A 143 6.70 -2.89 12.27
CA PRO A 143 6.80 -3.90 13.32
C PRO A 143 5.49 -4.25 14.04
N ASP A 144 4.49 -3.35 14.05
CA ASP A 144 3.21 -3.59 14.74
C ASP A 144 2.39 -4.70 14.05
N PHE A 145 2.60 -4.95 12.76
CA PHE A 145 1.97 -6.06 12.04
C PHE A 145 2.46 -7.44 12.50
N PHE A 146 3.67 -7.50 13.04
CA PHE A 146 4.28 -8.75 13.52
C PHE A 146 4.04 -8.98 15.02
N GLY A 147 3.66 -7.93 15.74
CA GLY A 147 3.40 -7.97 17.20
C GLY A 147 1.96 -8.30 17.59
N GLY A 148 1.07 -8.61 16.62
CA GLY A 148 -0.34 -8.91 16.88
C GLY A 148 -1.18 -7.68 17.28
N ARG A 149 -0.69 -6.46 17.07
CA ARG A 149 -1.43 -5.21 17.31
C ARG A 149 -2.43 -4.90 16.21
N ILE A 150 -2.16 -5.37 14.99
CA ILE A 150 -3.02 -5.21 13.83
C ILE A 150 -3.74 -6.53 13.61
N GLY A 151 -5.06 -6.50 13.48
CA GLY A 151 -5.84 -7.66 13.11
C GLY A 151 -5.45 -8.11 11.71
N TYR A 152 -5.00 -9.38 11.59
CA TYR A 152 -4.70 -9.98 10.30
C TYR A 152 -5.59 -11.20 10.11
N ARG A 153 -6.48 -11.10 9.13
CA ARG A 153 -7.48 -12.12 8.78
C ARG A 153 -7.37 -12.48 7.31
N THR A 154 -7.91 -13.61 6.92
CA THR A 154 -8.10 -13.95 5.51
C THR A 154 -9.49 -14.56 5.29
N VAL A 155 -10.14 -14.16 4.19
CA VAL A 155 -11.37 -14.80 3.73
C VAL A 155 -11.01 -16.16 3.16
N ALA A 156 -11.32 -17.23 3.87
CA ALA A 156 -10.88 -18.59 3.58
C ALA A 156 -11.19 -19.03 2.14
N ARG A 157 -12.38 -18.67 1.62
CA ARG A 157 -12.85 -19.03 0.28
C ARG A 157 -11.97 -18.50 -0.85
N TRP A 158 -11.35 -17.31 -0.67
CA TRP A 158 -10.58 -16.63 -1.72
C TRP A 158 -9.12 -16.41 -1.37
N ASN A 159 -8.72 -16.79 -0.16
CA ASN A 159 -7.40 -16.47 0.40
C ASN A 159 -7.09 -14.96 0.25
N SER A 160 -8.09 -14.13 0.60
CA SER A 160 -8.01 -12.66 0.46
C SER A 160 -7.68 -12.05 1.82
N PRO A 161 -6.55 -11.35 1.95
CA PRO A 161 -6.12 -10.76 3.20
C PRO A 161 -7.01 -9.60 3.61
N ILE A 162 -7.14 -9.40 4.93
CA ILE A 162 -7.81 -8.28 5.58
C ILE A 162 -6.92 -7.81 6.72
N PHE A 163 -6.65 -6.50 6.78
CA PHE A 163 -5.96 -5.87 7.89
C PHE A 163 -6.90 -4.91 8.60
N ASP A 164 -7.05 -5.07 9.91
CA ASP A 164 -7.96 -4.27 10.73
C ASP A 164 -7.19 -3.19 11.49
N PHE A 165 -7.52 -1.94 11.23
CA PHE A 165 -6.99 -0.75 11.89
C PHE A 165 -8.10 -0.06 12.68
N ASP A 166 -7.73 0.84 13.60
CA ASP A 166 -8.70 1.69 14.31
C ASP A 166 -9.55 2.55 13.36
N ALA A 167 -8.97 2.94 12.23
CA ALA A 167 -9.64 3.73 11.20
C ALA A 167 -10.60 2.92 10.30
N GLY A 168 -10.52 1.60 10.32
CA GLY A 168 -11.30 0.69 9.47
C GLY A 168 -10.46 -0.46 8.94
N SER A 169 -11.02 -1.27 8.05
CA SER A 169 -10.33 -2.42 7.48
C SER A 169 -9.78 -2.12 6.08
N MET A 170 -8.59 -2.63 5.80
CA MET A 170 -8.03 -2.72 4.45
C MET A 170 -8.27 -4.12 3.89
N TYR A 171 -8.80 -4.21 2.70
CA TYR A 171 -9.11 -5.46 2.00
C TYR A 171 -8.88 -5.32 0.49
N GLY A 172 -9.12 -6.39 -0.26
CA GLY A 172 -9.00 -6.39 -1.72
C GLY A 172 -7.56 -6.10 -2.20
N ALA A 173 -7.42 -5.36 -3.28
CA ALA A 173 -6.13 -5.12 -3.92
C ALA A 173 -5.12 -4.43 -2.99
N SER A 174 -5.56 -3.44 -2.19
CA SER A 174 -4.69 -2.75 -1.23
C SER A 174 -4.13 -3.68 -0.17
N ALA A 175 -4.94 -4.63 0.32
CA ALA A 175 -4.48 -5.61 1.31
C ALA A 175 -3.47 -6.60 0.73
N HIS A 176 -3.62 -7.03 -0.53
CA HIS A 176 -2.61 -7.85 -1.22
C HIS A 176 -1.28 -7.11 -1.42
N ILE A 177 -1.34 -5.81 -1.74
CA ILE A 177 -0.15 -4.96 -1.85
C ILE A 177 0.57 -4.86 -0.49
N LEU A 178 -0.20 -4.62 0.59
CA LEU A 178 0.35 -4.56 1.94
C LEU A 178 0.96 -5.90 2.37
N GLU A 179 0.26 -7.01 2.11
CA GLU A 179 0.76 -8.36 2.43
C GLU A 179 2.08 -8.65 1.74
N GLU A 180 2.23 -8.33 0.44
CA GLU A 180 3.49 -8.52 -0.29
C GLU A 180 4.62 -7.67 0.32
N LEU A 181 4.38 -6.40 0.64
CA LEU A 181 5.35 -5.55 1.34
C LEU A 181 5.78 -6.15 2.68
N LEU A 182 4.82 -6.63 3.49
CA LEU A 182 5.10 -7.22 4.80
C LEU A 182 5.91 -8.52 4.69
N LEU A 183 5.64 -9.35 3.69
CA LEU A 183 6.41 -10.56 3.42
C LEU A 183 7.86 -10.23 3.04
N LEU A 184 8.08 -9.20 2.21
CA LEU A 184 9.42 -8.72 1.87
C LEU A 184 10.14 -8.16 3.10
N TYR A 185 9.44 -7.33 3.89
CA TYR A 185 10.00 -6.80 5.13
C TYR A 185 10.37 -7.92 6.11
N ALA A 186 9.52 -8.94 6.25
CA ALA A 186 9.78 -10.11 7.08
C ALA A 186 11.06 -10.83 6.64
N ALA A 187 11.22 -11.06 5.34
CA ALA A 187 12.38 -11.73 4.77
C ALA A 187 13.68 -10.96 5.04
N VAL A 188 13.68 -9.62 4.86
CA VAL A 188 14.88 -8.80 5.10
C VAL A 188 15.18 -8.56 6.59
N SER A 189 14.17 -8.66 7.46
CA SER A 189 14.29 -8.43 8.91
C SER A 189 14.45 -9.71 9.73
N GLY A 190 14.35 -10.90 9.10
CA GLY A 190 14.39 -12.18 9.80
C GLY A 190 13.16 -12.44 10.68
N LEU A 191 12.04 -11.78 10.36
CA LEU A 191 10.76 -11.95 11.02
C LEU A 191 9.88 -12.96 10.27
N GLN A 192 8.80 -13.38 10.92
CA GLN A 192 7.78 -14.22 10.28
C GLN A 192 6.42 -13.53 10.42
N MET A 193 5.67 -13.48 9.33
CA MET A 193 4.28 -13.03 9.38
C MET A 193 3.48 -13.97 10.29
N PRO A 194 2.66 -13.42 11.20
CA PRO A 194 1.72 -14.24 11.94
C PRO A 194 0.74 -14.91 10.97
N PRO A 195 0.25 -16.12 11.26
CA PRO A 195 -0.79 -16.73 10.44
C PRO A 195 -2.08 -15.88 10.53
N PRO A 196 -2.79 -15.68 9.41
CA PRO A 196 -4.05 -14.94 9.45
C PRO A 196 -5.14 -15.75 10.16
N ALA A 197 -6.00 -15.08 10.90
CA ALA A 197 -7.22 -15.69 11.39
C ALA A 197 -8.17 -15.94 10.20
N LEU A 198 -8.77 -17.14 10.13
CA LEU A 198 -9.76 -17.45 9.10
C LEU A 198 -11.08 -16.76 9.40
N THR A 199 -11.71 -16.19 8.38
CA THR A 199 -13.04 -15.58 8.47
C THR A 199 -13.87 -15.88 7.24
N ASP A 200 -15.18 -15.97 7.43
CA ASP A 200 -16.18 -15.99 6.35
C ASP A 200 -16.82 -14.61 6.15
N GLU A 201 -16.50 -13.66 7.02
CA GLU A 201 -16.99 -12.29 6.95
C GLU A 201 -16.37 -11.56 5.76
N ILE A 202 -17.20 -10.92 4.96
CA ILE A 202 -16.82 -10.22 3.73
C ILE A 202 -17.00 -8.71 3.98
N PRO A 203 -15.90 -7.95 4.16
CA PRO A 203 -15.98 -6.55 4.59
C PRO A 203 -16.57 -5.59 3.55
N TRP A 204 -16.75 -6.02 2.31
CA TRP A 204 -17.32 -5.21 1.21
C TRP A 204 -18.77 -5.58 0.86
N GLN A 205 -19.46 -6.34 1.67
CA GLN A 205 -20.90 -6.66 1.54
C GLN A 205 -21.76 -5.86 2.50
#